data_336ed556ca3a6b817041b0022fffb4a6
#
_entry.id   336ed556ca3a6b817041b0022fffb4a6
#
_cell.length_a   1.000
_cell.length_b   1.000
_cell.length_c   1.000
_cell.angle_alpha   90.00
_cell.angle_beta   90.00
_cell.angle_gamma   90.00
#
_symmetry.space_group_name_H-M   'P 1'
#
loop_
_entity.id
_entity.type
_entity.pdbx_description
1 polymer ?
#
loop_
_entity_poly.entity_id
_entity_poly.type
_entity_poly.pdbx_seq_one_letter_code
_entity_poly.pdbx_strand_id
1 'polypeptide(L)'
;MGDAVRGTKMGAVDEIVIQGDGFFRIHLEKDPGANTELRCPADLPDDVLARVRAAGRTVYEALGCSGFARVDLFVTPEGDVVFNEVNSTPGMTYYSRFPQMMRVAGHEFDEVLAELIDAELEGVA
;
A
#
# COMPACT_ATOMS: atom_id res chain seq x y z
N MET A 1 -4.90 -3.28 5.88
CA MET A 1 -4.73 -4.35 6.90
C MET A 1 -6.08 -4.76 7.47
N GLY A 2 -6.18 -5.97 7.97
CA GLY A 2 -7.43 -6.45 8.56
C GLY A 2 -7.49 -7.96 8.61
N ASP A 3 -8.67 -8.47 8.89
CA ASP A 3 -8.98 -9.89 8.88
C ASP A 3 -10.48 -10.10 8.58
N ALA A 4 -10.90 -11.36 8.49
CA ALA A 4 -12.28 -11.70 8.16
C ALA A 4 -13.30 -11.25 9.22
N VAL A 5 -12.87 -11.01 10.45
CA VAL A 5 -13.74 -10.61 11.56
C VAL A 5 -13.84 -9.10 11.69
N ARG A 6 -12.72 -8.41 11.55
CA ARG A 6 -12.62 -6.95 11.75
C ARG A 6 -12.86 -6.14 10.49
N GLY A 7 -12.82 -6.81 9.33
CA GLY A 7 -12.87 -6.14 8.04
C GLY A 7 -11.52 -5.55 7.65
N THR A 8 -11.51 -4.83 6.54
CA THR A 8 -10.30 -4.30 5.94
C THR A 8 -10.16 -2.80 6.23
N LYS A 9 -9.04 -2.44 6.86
CA LYS A 9 -8.66 -1.05 7.12
C LYS A 9 -7.64 -0.62 6.08
N MET A 10 -7.91 0.48 5.40
CA MET A 10 -7.06 1.01 4.33
C MET A 10 -6.20 2.14 4.84
N GLY A 11 -4.92 2.11 4.49
CA GLY A 11 -4.06 3.29 4.58
C GLY A 11 -4.32 4.27 3.44
N ALA A 12 -3.59 5.36 3.42
CA ALA A 12 -3.57 6.25 2.27
C ALA A 12 -2.92 5.56 1.07
N VAL A 13 -3.25 6.02 -0.13
CA VAL A 13 -2.56 5.55 -1.33
C VAL A 13 -1.29 6.36 -1.50
N ASP A 14 -0.17 5.72 -1.76
CA ASP A 14 1.04 6.41 -2.20
C ASP A 14 1.26 6.19 -3.70
N GLU A 15 2.08 7.04 -4.29
CA GLU A 15 2.36 7.04 -5.71
C GLU A 15 3.86 7.14 -5.94
N ILE A 16 4.38 6.27 -6.79
CA ILE A 16 5.75 6.38 -7.29
C ILE A 16 5.69 7.05 -8.66
N VAL A 17 6.24 8.25 -8.75
CA VAL A 17 6.36 8.97 -10.00
C VAL A 17 7.73 8.70 -10.58
N ILE A 18 7.76 8.11 -11.78
CA ILE A 18 8.99 7.83 -12.51
C ILE A 18 9.29 9.04 -13.38
N GLN A 19 10.45 9.66 -13.18
CA GLN A 19 10.90 10.78 -13.99
C GLN A 19 11.76 10.26 -15.14
N GLY A 20 11.43 10.70 -16.38
CA GLY A 20 12.14 10.31 -17.59
C GLY A 20 11.55 9.08 -18.27
N ASP A 21 12.27 8.55 -19.27
CA ASP A 21 11.80 7.45 -20.14
C ASP A 21 11.96 6.06 -19.53
N GLY A 22 12.29 5.96 -18.26
CA GLY A 22 12.48 4.69 -17.55
C GLY A 22 11.16 3.99 -17.27
N PHE A 23 10.81 3.03 -18.11
CA PHE A 23 9.61 2.20 -17.90
C PHE A 23 9.74 1.28 -16.68
N PHE A 24 10.96 0.93 -16.31
CA PHE A 24 11.23 0.04 -15.18
C PHE A 24 12.15 0.70 -14.18
N ARG A 25 11.75 0.68 -12.94
CA ARG A 25 12.66 0.85 -11.84
C ARG A 25 13.49 -0.43 -11.73
N ILE A 26 14.74 -0.34 -12.10
CA ILE A 26 15.65 -1.48 -11.96
C ILE A 26 15.95 -1.61 -10.47
N HIS A 27 15.70 -2.79 -9.91
CA HIS A 27 15.97 -3.10 -8.50
C HIS A 27 17.44 -2.91 -8.08
N LEU A 28 18.30 -2.71 -9.05
CA LEU A 28 19.73 -2.53 -8.86
C LEU A 28 20.16 -1.09 -8.68
N GLU A 29 19.25 -0.13 -8.80
CA GLU A 29 19.60 1.26 -8.57
C GLU A 29 19.84 1.47 -7.07
N LYS A 30 21.09 1.72 -6.76
CA LYS A 30 21.55 2.03 -5.40
C LYS A 30 21.09 3.40 -4.93
N ASP A 31 20.56 4.20 -5.83
CA ASP A 31 20.03 5.53 -5.53
C ASP A 31 18.59 5.63 -6.04
N PRO A 32 17.62 5.20 -5.22
CA PRO A 32 16.20 5.26 -5.61
C PRO A 32 15.67 6.68 -5.77
N GLY A 33 16.43 7.70 -5.36
CA GLY A 33 16.02 9.10 -5.47
C GLY A 33 16.32 9.72 -6.83
N ALA A 34 17.15 9.11 -7.67
CA ALA A 34 17.64 9.77 -8.89
C ALA A 34 16.56 9.90 -9.98
N ASN A 35 15.59 8.94 -10.07
CA ASN A 35 14.58 8.89 -11.13
C ASN A 35 13.16 8.68 -10.61
N THR A 36 12.96 8.65 -9.31
CA THR A 36 11.64 8.41 -8.73
C THR A 36 11.33 9.39 -7.62
N GLU A 37 10.09 9.82 -7.57
CA GLU A 37 9.54 10.62 -6.48
C GLU A 37 8.40 9.83 -5.83
N LEU A 38 8.43 9.74 -4.52
CA LEU A 38 7.35 9.12 -3.75
C LEU A 38 6.43 10.20 -3.23
N ARG A 39 5.15 10.11 -3.59
CA ARG A 39 4.10 11.02 -3.10
C ARG A 39 3.14 10.25 -2.20
N CYS A 40 2.97 10.72 -0.98
CA CYS A 40 2.01 10.16 -0.04
C CYS A 40 1.31 11.30 0.71
N PRO A 41 0.00 11.53 0.49
CA PRO A 41 -0.89 10.76 -0.39
C PRO A 41 -0.61 10.98 -1.88
N ALA A 42 -1.07 10.03 -2.69
CA ALA A 42 -0.95 10.12 -4.15
C ALA A 42 -1.70 11.35 -4.68
N ASP A 43 -1.12 11.99 -5.69
CA ASP A 43 -1.72 13.12 -6.39
C ASP A 43 -2.47 12.62 -7.63
N LEU A 44 -3.64 12.05 -7.39
CA LEU A 44 -4.52 11.50 -8.42
C LEU A 44 -5.90 12.15 -8.32
N PRO A 45 -6.64 12.22 -9.45
CA PRO A 45 -8.05 12.63 -9.39
C PRO A 45 -8.86 11.76 -8.43
N ASP A 46 -9.86 12.35 -7.77
CA ASP A 46 -10.62 11.66 -6.72
C ASP A 46 -11.29 10.37 -7.22
N ASP A 47 -11.80 10.36 -8.45
CA ASP A 47 -12.41 9.17 -9.05
C ASP A 47 -11.41 8.05 -9.30
N VAL A 48 -10.20 8.39 -9.74
CA VAL A 48 -9.11 7.44 -9.94
C VAL A 48 -8.65 6.90 -8.58
N LEU A 49 -8.48 7.77 -7.60
CA LEU A 49 -8.09 7.38 -6.25
C LEU A 49 -9.09 6.41 -5.63
N ALA A 50 -10.40 6.65 -5.81
CA ALA A 50 -11.44 5.76 -5.34
C ALA A 50 -11.35 4.37 -6.00
N ARG A 51 -11.07 4.31 -7.30
CA ARG A 51 -10.86 3.04 -8.02
C ARG A 51 -9.62 2.30 -7.55
N VAL A 52 -8.54 3.01 -7.30
CA VAL A 52 -7.30 2.42 -6.76
C VAL A 52 -7.57 1.81 -5.38
N ARG A 53 -8.24 2.53 -4.50
CA ARG A 53 -8.59 2.03 -3.17
C ARG A 53 -9.49 0.81 -3.24
N ALA A 54 -10.50 0.83 -4.08
CA ALA A 54 -11.42 -0.29 -4.27
C ALA A 54 -10.68 -1.53 -4.83
N ALA A 55 -9.80 -1.34 -5.80
CA ALA A 55 -8.99 -2.40 -6.37
C ALA A 55 -8.06 -3.03 -5.32
N GLY A 56 -7.39 -2.21 -4.51
CA GLY A 56 -6.53 -2.69 -3.44
C GLY A 56 -7.27 -3.54 -2.42
N ARG A 57 -8.44 -3.10 -2.00
CA ARG A 57 -9.30 -3.87 -1.10
C ARG A 57 -9.74 -5.19 -1.74
N THR A 58 -10.20 -5.16 -2.98
CA THR A 58 -10.63 -6.34 -3.71
C THR A 58 -9.52 -7.39 -3.80
N VAL A 59 -8.30 -6.98 -4.12
CA VAL A 59 -7.15 -7.88 -4.19
C VAL A 59 -6.84 -8.48 -2.82
N TYR A 60 -6.78 -7.64 -1.79
CA TYR A 60 -6.51 -8.08 -0.41
C TYR A 60 -7.51 -9.16 0.04
N GLU A 61 -8.78 -8.91 -0.18
CA GLU A 61 -9.86 -9.82 0.22
C GLU A 61 -9.90 -11.08 -0.65
N ALA A 62 -9.75 -10.94 -1.96
CA ALA A 62 -9.78 -12.06 -2.90
C ALA A 62 -8.64 -13.05 -2.69
N LEU A 63 -7.48 -12.58 -2.29
CA LEU A 63 -6.33 -13.42 -1.97
C LEU A 63 -6.37 -14.00 -0.55
N GLY A 64 -7.39 -13.69 0.22
CA GLY A 64 -7.52 -14.16 1.59
C GLY A 64 -6.44 -13.62 2.52
N CYS A 65 -5.96 -12.40 2.27
CA CYS A 65 -4.94 -11.79 3.11
C CYS A 65 -5.46 -11.55 4.52
N SER A 66 -4.58 -11.71 5.50
CA SER A 66 -4.81 -11.32 6.87
C SER A 66 -3.62 -10.52 7.39
N GLY A 67 -3.82 -9.73 8.45
CA GLY A 67 -2.78 -8.85 8.94
C GLY A 67 -2.58 -7.67 8.00
N PHE A 68 -1.38 -7.50 7.49
CA PHE A 68 -1.05 -6.35 6.65
C PHE A 68 -0.46 -6.78 5.30
N ALA A 69 -0.70 -5.96 4.31
CA ALA A 69 -0.13 -6.15 2.97
C ALA A 69 -0.08 -4.81 2.26
N ARG A 70 0.83 -4.69 1.31
CA ARG A 70 0.86 -3.57 0.37
C ARG A 70 0.49 -4.10 -1.02
N VAL A 71 -0.52 -3.52 -1.62
CA VAL A 71 -0.96 -3.88 -2.96
C VAL A 71 -0.39 -2.87 -3.94
N ASP A 72 0.37 -3.35 -4.91
CA ASP A 72 1.00 -2.51 -5.92
C ASP A 72 0.22 -2.61 -7.23
N LEU A 73 -0.17 -1.47 -7.75
CA LEU A 73 -1.04 -1.33 -8.92
C LEU A 73 -0.42 -0.36 -9.92
N PHE A 74 -0.78 -0.51 -11.18
CA PHE A 74 -0.53 0.50 -12.20
C PHE A 74 -1.80 1.24 -12.54
N VAL A 75 -1.68 2.53 -12.84
CA VAL A 75 -2.78 3.33 -13.37
C VAL A 75 -2.39 3.75 -14.79
N THR A 76 -3.26 3.45 -15.75
CA THR A 76 -3.03 3.83 -17.14
C THR A 76 -3.35 5.31 -17.36
N PRO A 77 -2.89 5.91 -18.47
CA PRO A 77 -3.26 7.29 -18.81
C PRO A 77 -4.79 7.50 -18.92
N GLU A 78 -5.54 6.45 -19.25
CA GLU A 78 -6.99 6.48 -19.33
C GLU A 78 -7.68 6.34 -17.97
N GLY A 79 -6.89 6.11 -16.90
CA GLY A 79 -7.40 5.95 -15.55
C GLY A 79 -7.83 4.53 -15.19
N ASP A 80 -7.45 3.55 -16.01
CA ASP A 80 -7.68 2.14 -15.69
C ASP A 80 -6.67 1.66 -14.66
N VAL A 81 -7.12 0.78 -13.77
CA VAL A 81 -6.28 0.22 -12.71
C VAL A 81 -5.90 -1.21 -13.08
N VAL A 82 -4.59 -1.49 -13.11
CA VAL A 82 -4.05 -2.79 -13.45
C VAL A 82 -3.27 -3.34 -12.26
N PHE A 83 -3.62 -4.55 -11.84
CA PHE A 83 -2.93 -5.21 -10.73
C PHE A 83 -1.51 -5.61 -11.13
N ASN A 84 -0.55 -5.33 -10.25
CA ASN A 84 0.84 -5.75 -10.41
C ASN A 84 1.19 -6.87 -9.42
N GLU A 85 1.28 -6.54 -8.13
CA GLU A 85 1.67 -7.52 -7.12
C GLU A 85 1.13 -7.17 -5.74
N VAL A 86 1.14 -8.17 -4.86
CA VAL A 86 0.92 -7.99 -3.42
C VAL A 86 2.21 -8.32 -2.69
N ASN A 87 2.63 -7.40 -1.83
CA ASN A 87 3.70 -7.65 -0.87
C ASN A 87 3.06 -7.96 0.49
N SER A 88 3.07 -9.23 0.88
CA SER A 88 2.48 -9.68 2.14
C SER A 88 3.35 -9.37 3.36
N THR A 89 4.57 -8.92 3.15
CA THR A 89 5.52 -8.57 4.21
C THR A 89 6.21 -7.24 3.89
N PRO A 90 5.44 -6.14 3.75
CA PRO A 90 6.04 -4.84 3.47
C PRO A 90 6.93 -4.39 4.61
N GLY A 91 7.89 -3.52 4.30
CA GLY A 91 8.79 -2.97 5.31
C GLY A 91 8.04 -2.32 6.46
N MET A 92 8.53 -2.53 7.68
CA MET A 92 7.90 -2.07 8.92
C MET A 92 8.83 -1.20 9.76
N THR A 93 9.76 -0.49 9.14
CA THR A 93 10.47 0.58 9.83
C THR A 93 9.62 1.84 9.83
N TYR A 94 9.93 2.77 10.72
CA TYR A 94 9.19 4.04 10.80
C TYR A 94 9.12 4.76 9.44
N TYR A 95 10.16 4.66 8.62
CA TYR A 95 10.26 5.33 7.33
C TYR A 95 9.81 4.48 6.15
N SER A 96 9.38 3.24 6.38
CA SER A 96 8.87 2.37 5.32
C SER A 96 7.54 2.87 4.78
N ARG A 97 7.21 2.47 3.55
CA ARG A 97 6.01 2.95 2.85
C ARG A 97 4.72 2.58 3.56
N PHE A 98 4.56 1.33 4.00
CA PHE A 98 3.33 0.90 4.64
C PHE A 98 3.03 1.71 5.92
N PRO A 99 3.96 1.85 6.88
CA PRO A 99 3.71 2.70 8.05
C PRO A 99 3.42 4.17 7.69
N GLN A 100 4.09 4.70 6.67
CA GLN A 100 3.83 6.06 6.21
C GLN A 100 2.42 6.22 5.66
N MET A 101 1.96 5.28 4.84
CA MET A 101 0.60 5.27 4.30
C MET A 101 -0.45 5.21 5.42
N MET A 102 -0.18 4.43 6.46
CA MET A 102 -1.06 4.33 7.61
C MET A 102 -1.08 5.63 8.42
N ARG A 103 0.08 6.27 8.63
CA ARG A 103 0.14 7.57 9.33
C ARG A 103 -0.62 8.66 8.59
N VAL A 104 -0.50 8.73 7.28
CA VAL A 104 -1.23 9.70 6.47
C VAL A 104 -2.74 9.49 6.57
N ALA A 105 -3.18 8.26 6.77
CA ALA A 105 -4.58 7.92 7.02
C ALA A 105 -5.03 8.14 8.48
N GLY A 106 -4.13 8.57 9.36
CA GLY A 106 -4.44 8.87 10.76
C GLY A 106 -4.13 7.75 11.75
N HIS A 107 -3.37 6.73 11.34
CA HIS A 107 -3.00 5.60 12.19
C HIS A 107 -1.52 5.67 12.54
N GLU A 108 -1.23 5.90 13.81
CA GLU A 108 0.14 5.98 14.29
C GLU A 108 0.85 4.62 14.25
N PHE A 109 2.16 4.64 14.15
CA PHE A 109 2.98 3.42 13.98
C PHE A 109 2.80 2.41 15.12
N ASP A 110 2.80 2.89 16.35
CA ASP A 110 2.60 2.03 17.53
C ASP A 110 1.19 1.45 17.59
N GLU A 111 0.18 2.21 17.19
CA GLU A 111 -1.20 1.73 17.10
C GLU A 111 -1.35 0.63 16.06
N VAL A 112 -0.71 0.79 14.90
CA VAL A 112 -0.71 -0.21 13.83
C VAL A 112 -0.07 -1.50 14.31
N LEU A 113 1.09 -1.42 14.97
CA LEU A 113 1.77 -2.59 15.51
C LEU A 113 0.93 -3.29 16.57
N ALA A 114 0.34 -2.55 17.49
CA ALA A 114 -0.53 -3.11 18.53
C ALA A 114 -1.72 -3.84 17.93
N GLU A 115 -2.38 -3.24 16.95
CA GLU A 115 -3.55 -3.82 16.29
C GLU A 115 -3.20 -5.12 15.55
N LEU A 116 -2.05 -5.15 14.86
CA LEU A 116 -1.59 -6.35 14.16
C LEU A 116 -1.26 -7.49 15.13
N ILE A 117 -0.63 -7.18 16.24
CA ILE A 117 -0.31 -8.17 17.28
C ILE A 117 -1.59 -8.70 17.92
N ASP A 118 -2.52 -7.83 18.27
CA ASP A 118 -3.80 -8.22 18.89
C ASP A 118 -4.62 -9.11 17.95
N ALA A 119 -4.65 -8.78 16.66
CA ALA A 119 -5.34 -9.59 15.66
C ALA A 119 -4.76 -11.00 15.57
N GLU A 120 -3.44 -11.13 15.60
CA GLU A 120 -2.77 -12.43 15.54
C GLU A 120 -3.00 -13.24 16.80
N LEU A 121 -2.94 -12.63 17.97
CA LEU A 121 -3.20 -13.30 19.24
C LEU A 121 -4.63 -13.82 19.35
N GLU A 122 -5.60 -13.07 18.86
CA GLU A 122 -6.99 -13.52 18.80
C GLU A 122 -7.19 -14.67 17.82
N GLY A 123 -6.45 -14.68 16.70
CA GLY A 123 -6.51 -15.75 15.72
C GLY A 123 -5.93 -17.08 16.20
N VAL A 124 -5.10 -17.07 17.23
CA VAL A 124 -4.47 -18.26 17.81
C VAL A 124 -5.34 -18.90 18.91
N ALA A 125 -6.30 -18.19 19.42
CA ALA A 125 -7.21 -18.70 20.46
C ALA A 125 -8.31 -19.68 19.86
#